data_07feeffc947f59f642bd741beb81efb0
#
_entry.id   07feeffc947f59f642bd741beb81efb0
#
_cell.length_a   1.000
_cell.length_b   1.000
_cell.length_c   1.000
_cell.angle_alpha   90.00
_cell.angle_beta   90.00
_cell.angle_gamma   90.00
#
_symmetry.space_group_name_H-M   'P 1'
#
loop_
_entity.id
_entity.type
_entity.pdbx_description
1 polymer ?
#
loop_
_entity_poly.entity_id
_entity_poly.type
_entity_poly.pdbx_seq_one_letter_code
_entity_poly.pdbx_strand_id
1 'polypeptide(L)'
;LGDGVLDILQEGYGFLRSSNDSYVSGPDDIYVSPNQIRRFNLLTGDVVTGKIRAPKKGEKYFALVKVSEVNEDSPESVRNRIPFSSLTPLHPNERLGLELGNGGTEDITARVIDLVAPIGKGQRGLLVAPPKAGKTMILQNIASSIAVNHPECELIVLLIDERPEEVTEMERTVRGEVISSTFDEPAKRHVQIAEIVIEKAKRRAEQGKDVIILLDSITRLARAYNTVAPSSGKVLTGGVDANALQRPKRFFGAARNIENGGSITIIATALVETGSKMDEVIYQEFKGTGNMELHLERRLSEKRIFPAININASGTRREELMTDEQELQKMWILRKILHPMDTVEAAEFLIERLRFSKTNDEFFDSMKQKK
;
A
#
# COMPACT_ATOMS: atom_id res chain seq x y z
N LEU A 1 10.57 -11.04 27.95
CA LEU A 1 9.93 -11.25 26.66
C LEU A 1 10.55 -10.33 25.63
N GLY A 2 10.65 -10.78 24.39
CA GLY A 2 11.04 -9.99 23.23
C GLY A 2 10.17 -10.35 22.04
N ASP A 3 10.03 -9.42 21.12
CA ASP A 3 9.24 -9.58 19.90
C ASP A 3 9.87 -8.85 18.73
N GLY A 4 9.44 -9.17 17.55
CA GLY A 4 9.84 -8.50 16.32
C GLY A 4 9.44 -9.27 15.08
N VAL A 5 9.74 -8.69 13.94
CA VAL A 5 9.53 -9.31 12.64
C VAL A 5 10.78 -10.09 12.24
N LEU A 6 10.60 -11.36 11.92
CA LEU A 6 11.70 -12.24 11.55
C LEU A 6 12.25 -11.89 10.16
N ASP A 7 13.55 -11.70 10.12
CA ASP A 7 14.35 -11.57 8.90
C ASP A 7 15.37 -12.71 8.85
N ILE A 8 15.13 -13.68 7.97
CA ILE A 8 16.02 -14.84 7.80
C ILE A 8 17.13 -14.50 6.81
N LEU A 9 18.38 -14.67 7.24
CA LEU A 9 19.54 -14.41 6.40
C LEU A 9 19.90 -15.65 5.56
N GLN A 10 20.75 -15.46 4.57
CA GLN A 10 21.18 -16.55 3.66
C GLN A 10 21.84 -17.73 4.38
N GLU A 11 22.49 -17.45 5.50
CA GLU A 11 23.16 -18.47 6.33
C GLU A 11 22.19 -19.35 7.12
N GLY A 12 20.89 -19.04 7.10
CA GLY A 12 19.84 -19.86 7.70
C GLY A 12 19.46 -19.49 9.13
N TYR A 13 20.15 -18.56 9.78
CA TYR A 13 19.71 -17.94 11.02
C TYR A 13 18.96 -16.64 10.73
N GLY A 14 18.31 -16.07 11.73
CA GLY A 14 17.56 -14.83 11.56
C GLY A 14 17.67 -13.87 12.72
N PHE A 15 17.08 -12.71 12.52
CA PHE A 15 16.91 -11.69 13.57
C PHE A 15 15.46 -11.21 13.63
N LEU A 16 15.00 -10.92 14.84
CA LEU A 16 13.75 -10.19 15.05
C LEU A 16 14.06 -8.70 15.00
N ARG A 17 13.43 -8.01 14.06
CA ARG A 17 13.61 -6.58 13.80
C ARG A 17 12.43 -5.79 14.35
N SER A 18 12.70 -4.58 14.88
CA SER A 18 11.68 -3.69 15.41
C SER A 18 11.03 -2.81 14.35
N SER A 19 9.70 -2.70 14.38
CA SER A 19 8.96 -1.74 13.56
C SER A 19 9.25 -0.29 13.93
N ASN A 20 9.60 -0.02 15.20
CA ASN A 20 9.96 1.32 15.66
C ASN A 20 11.18 1.88 14.94
N ASP A 21 12.07 1.01 14.51
CA ASP A 21 13.27 1.35 13.74
C ASP A 21 13.10 1.07 12.25
N SER A 22 11.88 0.94 11.75
CA SER A 22 11.56 0.59 10.36
C SER A 22 12.32 -0.67 9.90
N TYR A 23 12.42 -1.66 10.76
CA TYR A 23 13.11 -2.95 10.50
C TYR A 23 14.60 -2.82 10.14
N VAL A 24 15.25 -1.73 10.56
CA VAL A 24 16.71 -1.57 10.42
C VAL A 24 17.43 -2.59 11.25
N SER A 25 18.50 -3.14 10.69
CA SER A 25 19.49 -3.89 11.45
C SER A 25 20.11 -3.03 12.55
N GLY A 26 20.03 -3.45 13.80
CA GLY A 26 20.49 -2.69 14.94
C GLY A 26 20.99 -3.56 16.09
N PRO A 27 21.58 -2.93 17.12
CA PRO A 27 22.14 -3.65 18.28
C PRO A 27 21.07 -4.34 19.14
N ASP A 28 19.83 -3.90 19.05
CA ASP A 28 18.70 -4.45 19.81
C ASP A 28 17.98 -5.60 19.11
N ASP A 29 18.46 -6.02 17.94
CA ASP A 29 17.94 -7.17 17.22
C ASP A 29 18.11 -8.45 18.04
N ILE A 30 17.13 -9.34 17.93
CA ILE A 30 17.11 -10.60 18.67
C ILE A 30 17.48 -11.74 17.72
N TYR A 31 18.54 -12.46 18.04
CA TYR A 31 18.99 -13.61 17.27
C TYR A 31 18.02 -14.79 17.38
N VAL A 32 17.72 -15.40 16.23
CA VAL A 32 16.90 -16.62 16.12
C VAL A 32 17.73 -17.72 15.45
N SER A 33 17.84 -18.87 16.12
CA SER A 33 18.66 -19.97 15.62
C SER A 33 18.02 -20.71 14.44
N PRO A 34 18.82 -21.33 13.56
CA PRO A 34 18.31 -22.19 12.50
C PRO A 34 17.39 -23.33 12.99
N ASN A 35 17.68 -23.88 14.17
CA ASN A 35 16.87 -24.96 14.74
C ASN A 35 15.44 -24.50 15.08
N GLN A 36 15.28 -23.31 15.65
CA GLN A 36 13.96 -22.74 15.94
C GLN A 36 13.19 -22.43 14.65
N ILE A 37 13.86 -21.88 13.63
CA ILE A 37 13.27 -21.61 12.32
C ILE A 37 12.72 -22.88 11.70
N ARG A 38 13.51 -23.96 11.70
CA ARG A 38 13.08 -25.26 11.14
C ARG A 38 11.98 -25.91 11.97
N ARG A 39 12.12 -25.88 13.30
CA ARG A 39 11.15 -26.54 14.21
C ARG A 39 9.74 -26.04 14.03
N PHE A 40 9.55 -24.74 13.89
CA PHE A 40 8.24 -24.10 13.76
C PHE A 40 7.87 -23.70 12.33
N ASN A 41 8.70 -24.05 11.35
CA ASN A 41 8.54 -23.62 9.95
C ASN A 41 8.36 -22.10 9.84
N LEU A 42 9.23 -21.36 10.52
CA LEU A 42 9.21 -19.90 10.50
C LEU A 42 9.67 -19.37 9.14
N LEU A 43 9.06 -18.29 8.71
CA LEU A 43 9.38 -17.60 7.45
C LEU A 43 9.70 -16.13 7.74
N THR A 44 10.45 -15.52 6.85
CA THR A 44 10.64 -14.08 6.86
C THR A 44 9.29 -13.37 6.82
N GLY A 45 9.12 -12.37 7.68
CA GLY A 45 7.87 -11.64 7.84
C GLY A 45 7.02 -12.12 9.01
N ASP A 46 7.28 -13.30 9.58
CA ASP A 46 6.58 -13.73 10.80
C ASP A 46 6.87 -12.79 11.96
N VAL A 47 5.82 -12.38 12.67
CA VAL A 47 5.92 -11.66 13.94
C VAL A 47 6.08 -12.69 15.05
N VAL A 48 7.24 -12.74 15.65
CA VAL A 48 7.59 -13.75 16.67
C VAL A 48 7.73 -13.09 18.03
N THR A 49 7.07 -13.66 19.04
CA THR A 49 7.18 -13.26 20.45
C THR A 49 7.69 -14.43 21.27
N GLY A 50 8.59 -14.17 22.20
CA GLY A 50 9.10 -15.25 23.04
C GLY A 50 10.01 -14.80 24.17
N LYS A 51 10.53 -15.79 24.90
CA LYS A 51 11.53 -15.57 25.94
C LYS A 51 12.90 -15.36 25.31
N ILE A 52 13.60 -14.34 25.79
CA ILE A 52 14.95 -14.00 25.35
C ILE A 52 15.94 -14.10 26.51
N ARG A 53 17.21 -14.26 26.18
CA ARG A 53 18.33 -14.20 27.11
C ARG A 53 19.33 -13.13 26.73
N ALA A 54 20.03 -12.60 27.70
CA ALA A 54 21.13 -11.69 27.50
C ALA A 54 22.31 -12.36 26.73
N PRO A 55 23.12 -11.58 26.01
CA PRO A 55 24.31 -12.10 25.33
C PRO A 55 25.28 -12.76 26.32
N LYS A 56 25.82 -13.91 25.94
CA LYS A 56 26.93 -14.57 26.66
C LYS A 56 28.26 -13.92 26.25
N LYS A 57 29.32 -14.30 26.96
CA LYS A 57 30.69 -13.82 26.63
C LYS A 57 31.01 -14.15 25.15
N GLY A 58 31.31 -13.14 24.36
CA GLY A 58 31.61 -13.26 22.94
C GLY A 58 30.37 -13.14 22.02
N GLU A 59 29.16 -13.09 22.55
CA GLU A 59 27.95 -12.81 21.78
C GLU A 59 27.62 -11.32 21.78
N LYS A 60 27.02 -10.83 20.70
CA LYS A 60 26.69 -9.43 20.52
C LYS A 60 25.20 -9.14 20.79
N TYR A 61 24.32 -10.11 20.54
CA TYR A 61 22.88 -9.93 20.53
C TYR A 61 22.18 -10.73 21.62
N PHE A 62 21.02 -10.23 22.07
CA PHE A 62 20.03 -11.06 22.76
C PHE A 62 19.63 -12.23 21.87
N ALA A 63 19.29 -13.34 22.46
CA ALA A 63 18.89 -14.53 21.72
C ALA A 63 17.52 -15.04 22.16
N LEU A 64 16.71 -15.44 21.20
CA LEU A 64 15.43 -16.09 21.44
C LEU A 64 15.69 -17.50 22.04
N VAL A 65 15.11 -17.75 23.22
CA VAL A 65 15.24 -19.04 23.90
C VAL A 65 14.04 -19.93 23.64
N LYS A 66 12.82 -19.34 23.70
CA LYS A 66 11.58 -20.06 23.51
C LYS A 66 10.60 -19.20 22.72
N VAL A 67 10.06 -19.76 21.64
CA VAL A 67 8.98 -19.15 20.88
C VAL A 67 7.68 -19.32 21.65
N SER A 68 7.01 -18.24 21.98
CA SER A 68 5.71 -18.24 22.68
C SER A 68 4.54 -18.08 21.74
N GLU A 69 4.67 -17.15 20.79
CA GLU A 69 3.64 -16.84 19.78
C GLU A 69 4.28 -16.55 18.42
N VAL A 70 3.57 -16.88 17.36
CA VAL A 70 3.90 -16.51 15.98
C VAL A 70 2.66 -15.90 15.36
N ASN A 71 2.76 -14.62 14.95
CA ASN A 71 1.64 -13.86 14.39
C ASN A 71 0.39 -13.87 15.30
N GLU A 72 0.61 -13.72 16.61
CA GLU A 72 -0.43 -13.72 17.65
C GLU A 72 -1.14 -15.07 17.86
N ASP A 73 -0.66 -16.12 17.23
CA ASP A 73 -1.16 -17.49 17.37
C ASP A 73 -0.14 -18.42 18.04
N SER A 74 -0.57 -19.64 18.36
CA SER A 74 0.35 -20.65 18.88
C SER A 74 1.38 -21.03 17.80
N PRO A 75 2.64 -21.31 18.17
CA PRO A 75 3.67 -21.69 17.20
C PRO A 75 3.31 -22.95 16.39
N GLU A 76 2.51 -23.84 16.98
CA GLU A 76 2.06 -25.06 16.33
C GLU A 76 1.06 -24.79 15.19
N SER A 77 0.24 -23.74 15.29
CA SER A 77 -0.76 -23.39 14.30
C SER A 77 -0.13 -22.97 12.98
N VAL A 78 0.99 -22.25 13.02
CA VAL A 78 1.68 -21.77 11.80
C VAL A 78 2.55 -22.83 11.15
N ARG A 79 2.86 -23.91 11.85
CA ARG A 79 3.72 -24.99 11.32
C ARG A 79 3.17 -25.61 10.03
N ASN A 80 1.86 -25.77 9.94
CA ASN A 80 1.15 -26.39 8.83
C ASN A 80 0.40 -25.39 7.96
N ARG A 81 0.80 -24.13 7.96
CA ARG A 81 0.15 -23.09 7.15
C ARG A 81 0.26 -23.37 5.66
N ILE A 82 -0.75 -22.94 4.91
CA ILE A 82 -0.71 -22.94 3.45
C ILE A 82 0.12 -21.72 2.99
N PRO A 83 1.17 -21.92 2.19
CA PRO A 83 1.98 -20.81 1.70
C PRO A 83 1.15 -19.83 0.85
N PHE A 84 1.47 -18.54 0.93
CA PHE A 84 0.80 -17.47 0.18
C PHE A 84 0.72 -17.78 -1.33
N SER A 85 1.79 -18.32 -1.90
CA SER A 85 1.87 -18.69 -3.32
C SER A 85 0.88 -19.80 -3.75
N SER A 86 0.40 -20.58 -2.79
CA SER A 86 -0.56 -21.67 -3.03
C SER A 86 -2.03 -21.26 -2.81
N LEU A 87 -2.26 -20.06 -2.32
CA LEU A 87 -3.60 -19.54 -2.09
C LEU A 87 -4.22 -19.04 -3.39
N THR A 88 -5.55 -19.26 -3.55
CA THR A 88 -6.27 -18.89 -4.78
C THR A 88 -6.57 -17.39 -4.82
N PRO A 89 -6.00 -16.64 -5.80
CA PRO A 89 -6.28 -15.22 -5.92
C PRO A 89 -7.64 -14.96 -6.56
N LEU A 90 -8.33 -13.95 -6.03
CA LEU A 90 -9.61 -13.47 -6.55
C LEU A 90 -9.52 -11.97 -6.88
N HIS A 91 -10.43 -11.50 -7.71
CA HIS A 91 -10.68 -10.07 -7.85
C HIS A 91 -11.20 -9.49 -6.52
N PRO A 92 -10.94 -8.20 -6.24
CA PRO A 92 -11.57 -7.50 -5.13
C PRO A 92 -13.09 -7.60 -5.24
N ASN A 93 -13.75 -8.07 -4.18
CA ASN A 93 -15.21 -8.23 -4.09
C ASN A 93 -15.82 -7.67 -2.81
N GLU A 94 -15.00 -7.12 -1.94
CA GLU A 94 -15.40 -6.42 -0.72
C GLU A 94 -14.84 -5.00 -0.72
N ARG A 95 -15.73 -4.02 -0.70
CA ARG A 95 -15.36 -2.62 -0.82
C ARG A 95 -14.74 -2.07 0.46
N LEU A 96 -13.66 -1.32 0.30
CA LEU A 96 -13.10 -0.44 1.33
C LEU A 96 -13.69 0.97 1.16
N GLY A 97 -14.92 1.18 1.61
CA GLY A 97 -15.57 2.48 1.54
C GLY A 97 -14.81 3.52 2.36
N LEU A 98 -14.52 4.66 1.74
CA LEU A 98 -13.73 5.73 2.34
C LEU A 98 -14.59 6.84 2.94
N GLU A 99 -15.79 7.03 2.45
CA GLU A 99 -16.72 8.05 2.91
C GLU A 99 -16.94 7.97 4.43
N LEU A 100 -16.81 9.12 5.12
CA LEU A 100 -17.04 9.23 6.57
C LEU A 100 -18.45 9.74 6.90
N GLY A 101 -19.13 10.40 5.96
CA GLY A 101 -20.48 10.92 6.13
C GLY A 101 -20.58 12.17 7.02
N ASN A 102 -19.47 12.84 7.30
CA ASN A 102 -19.42 14.01 8.18
C ASN A 102 -19.60 15.36 7.46
N GLY A 103 -19.57 15.36 6.14
CA GLY A 103 -19.68 16.58 5.31
C GLY A 103 -18.46 17.50 5.36
N GLY A 104 -17.36 17.07 5.95
CA GLY A 104 -16.10 17.83 6.00
C GLY A 104 -15.38 17.89 4.65
N THR A 105 -14.42 18.81 4.56
CA THR A 105 -13.61 18.98 3.32
C THR A 105 -12.80 17.75 2.99
N GLU A 106 -12.28 17.06 4.00
CA GLU A 106 -11.52 15.80 3.84
C GLU A 106 -12.41 14.68 3.31
N ASP A 107 -13.67 14.65 3.73
CA ASP A 107 -14.63 13.65 3.28
C ASP A 107 -14.98 13.82 1.79
N ILE A 108 -14.89 15.01 1.24
CA ILE A 108 -15.09 15.22 -0.20
C ILE A 108 -14.07 14.41 -1.02
N THR A 109 -12.81 14.38 -0.60
CA THR A 109 -11.80 13.55 -1.24
C THR A 109 -12.17 12.07 -1.21
N ALA A 110 -12.54 11.56 -0.04
CA ALA A 110 -12.98 10.18 0.15
C ALA A 110 -14.20 9.84 -0.70
N ARG A 111 -15.19 10.75 -0.73
CA ARG A 111 -16.41 10.60 -1.52
C ARG A 111 -16.16 10.58 -3.03
N VAL A 112 -15.26 11.43 -3.51
CA VAL A 112 -14.86 11.43 -4.93
C VAL A 112 -14.21 10.11 -5.30
N ILE A 113 -13.29 9.61 -4.50
CA ILE A 113 -12.62 8.32 -4.75
C ILE A 113 -13.64 7.18 -4.79
N ASP A 114 -14.57 7.13 -3.84
CA ASP A 114 -15.62 6.11 -3.79
C ASP A 114 -16.52 6.12 -5.04
N LEU A 115 -16.76 7.29 -5.62
CA LEU A 115 -17.59 7.43 -6.83
C LEU A 115 -16.83 7.12 -8.12
N VAL A 116 -15.55 7.44 -8.17
CA VAL A 116 -14.78 7.50 -9.43
C VAL A 116 -13.86 6.28 -9.56
N ALA A 117 -13.20 5.91 -8.49
CA ALA A 117 -12.23 4.82 -8.45
C ALA A 117 -12.32 4.07 -7.11
N PRO A 118 -13.41 3.33 -6.87
CA PRO A 118 -13.60 2.61 -5.62
C PRO A 118 -12.48 1.60 -5.38
N ILE A 119 -12.11 1.45 -4.12
CA ILE A 119 -11.05 0.53 -3.67
C ILE A 119 -11.69 -0.65 -2.96
N GLY A 120 -11.26 -1.84 -3.30
CA GLY A 120 -11.67 -3.08 -2.61
C GLY A 120 -10.51 -3.78 -1.92
N LYS A 121 -10.82 -4.67 -1.01
CA LYS A 121 -9.82 -5.57 -0.39
C LYS A 121 -9.15 -6.42 -1.45
N GLY A 122 -7.83 -6.33 -1.51
CA GLY A 122 -7.03 -6.98 -2.57
C GLY A 122 -6.74 -6.08 -3.77
N GLN A 123 -7.12 -4.82 -3.72
CA GLN A 123 -6.89 -3.86 -4.81
C GLN A 123 -5.41 -3.63 -5.06
N ARG A 124 -5.05 -3.56 -6.34
CA ARG A 124 -3.73 -3.21 -6.82
C ARG A 124 -3.84 -1.89 -7.57
N GLY A 125 -3.76 -0.79 -6.81
CA GLY A 125 -4.05 0.55 -7.30
C GLY A 125 -2.82 1.43 -7.47
N LEU A 126 -2.84 2.26 -8.51
CA LEU A 126 -1.87 3.31 -8.74
C LEU A 126 -2.50 4.68 -8.49
N LEU A 127 -1.87 5.46 -7.62
CA LEU A 127 -2.11 6.89 -7.49
C LEU A 127 -1.09 7.62 -8.38
N VAL A 128 -1.53 8.01 -9.55
CA VAL A 128 -0.67 8.64 -10.57
C VAL A 128 -0.58 10.13 -10.29
N ALA A 129 0.60 10.59 -9.91
CA ALA A 129 0.77 11.94 -9.39
C ALA A 129 1.90 12.71 -10.09
N PRO A 130 1.58 13.83 -10.76
CA PRO A 130 2.59 14.82 -11.13
C PRO A 130 3.07 15.58 -9.88
N PRO A 131 4.21 16.29 -9.97
CA PRO A 131 4.70 17.10 -8.86
C PRO A 131 3.67 18.14 -8.40
N LYS A 132 3.58 18.36 -7.09
CA LYS A 132 2.73 19.39 -6.46
C LYS A 132 1.22 19.25 -6.74
N ALA A 133 0.73 18.04 -6.92
CA ALA A 133 -0.69 17.77 -7.16
C ALA A 133 -1.48 17.32 -5.91
N GLY A 134 -0.85 17.33 -4.72
CA GLY A 134 -1.53 16.96 -3.47
C GLY A 134 -1.50 15.47 -3.15
N LYS A 135 -0.53 14.74 -3.66
CA LYS A 135 -0.33 13.30 -3.44
C LYS A 135 -0.37 12.91 -1.96
N THR A 136 0.37 13.59 -1.11
CA THR A 136 0.46 13.30 0.32
C THR A 136 -0.88 13.46 1.03
N MET A 137 -1.63 14.50 0.72
CA MET A 137 -2.97 14.70 1.28
C MET A 137 -3.95 13.59 0.90
N ILE A 138 -3.89 13.12 -0.34
CA ILE A 138 -4.72 11.99 -0.79
C ILE A 138 -4.40 10.73 0.01
N LEU A 139 -3.11 10.42 0.20
CA LEU A 139 -2.70 9.26 1.00
C LEU A 139 -3.11 9.38 2.46
N GLN A 140 -2.98 10.55 3.06
CA GLN A 140 -3.42 10.81 4.43
C GLN A 140 -4.95 10.64 4.56
N ASN A 141 -5.72 11.14 3.61
CA ASN A 141 -7.17 10.99 3.59
C ASN A 141 -7.59 9.52 3.45
N ILE A 142 -6.96 8.76 2.57
CA ILE A 142 -7.20 7.32 2.43
C ILE A 142 -6.86 6.60 3.74
N ALA A 143 -5.71 6.88 4.34
CA ALA A 143 -5.29 6.28 5.59
C ALA A 143 -6.26 6.58 6.73
N SER A 144 -6.69 7.82 6.86
CA SER A 144 -7.65 8.26 7.88
C SER A 144 -9.01 7.58 7.72
N SER A 145 -9.53 7.53 6.50
CA SER A 145 -10.79 6.85 6.20
C SER A 145 -10.74 5.35 6.49
N ILE A 146 -9.64 4.69 6.15
CA ILE A 146 -9.43 3.27 6.45
C ILE A 146 -9.40 3.04 7.96
N ALA A 147 -8.68 3.87 8.71
CA ALA A 147 -8.57 3.74 10.17
C ALA A 147 -9.93 3.87 10.87
N VAL A 148 -10.81 4.72 10.37
CA VAL A 148 -12.15 4.94 10.92
C VAL A 148 -13.14 3.86 10.46
N ASN A 149 -13.22 3.60 9.16
CA ASN A 149 -14.23 2.74 8.57
C ASN A 149 -13.87 1.24 8.60
N HIS A 150 -12.58 0.93 8.63
CA HIS A 150 -12.06 -0.46 8.53
C HIS A 150 -11.02 -0.73 9.61
N PRO A 151 -11.39 -0.61 10.92
CA PRO A 151 -10.44 -0.84 12.02
C PRO A 151 -9.95 -2.29 12.11
N GLU A 152 -10.64 -3.23 11.45
CA GLU A 152 -10.24 -4.63 11.33
C GLU A 152 -9.04 -4.84 10.39
N CYS A 153 -8.80 -3.90 9.49
CA CYS A 153 -7.68 -3.96 8.56
C CYS A 153 -6.37 -3.49 9.21
N GLU A 154 -5.28 -4.13 8.87
CA GLU A 154 -3.94 -3.72 9.26
C GLU A 154 -3.38 -2.74 8.23
N LEU A 155 -3.16 -1.49 8.63
CA LEU A 155 -2.66 -0.43 7.77
C LEU A 155 -1.16 -0.23 7.94
N ILE A 156 -0.44 -0.31 6.84
CA ILE A 156 0.99 0.00 6.75
C ILE A 156 1.20 1.11 5.73
N VAL A 157 1.88 2.18 6.14
CA VAL A 157 2.35 3.22 5.24
C VAL A 157 3.86 3.01 5.04
N LEU A 158 4.25 2.75 3.80
CA LEU A 158 5.64 2.51 3.41
C LEU A 158 6.16 3.69 2.61
N LEU A 159 7.11 4.42 3.18
CA LEU A 159 7.71 5.61 2.58
C LEU A 159 9.13 5.29 2.12
N ILE A 160 9.36 5.36 0.81
CA ILE A 160 10.65 5.05 0.19
C ILE A 160 11.22 6.29 -0.46
N ASP A 161 12.44 6.66 -0.05
CA ASP A 161 13.17 7.80 -0.59
C ASP A 161 12.45 9.15 -0.38
N GLU A 162 11.71 9.24 0.74
CA GLU A 162 11.00 10.45 1.15
C GLU A 162 11.86 11.31 2.09
N ARG A 163 11.43 12.54 2.30
CA ARG A 163 12.08 13.48 3.20
C ARG A 163 11.75 13.16 4.66
N PRO A 164 12.70 13.33 5.60
CA PRO A 164 12.46 13.06 7.02
C PRO A 164 11.26 13.82 7.60
N GLU A 165 11.05 15.07 7.22
CA GLU A 165 9.90 15.88 7.66
C GLU A 165 8.55 15.32 7.18
N GLU A 166 8.49 14.75 5.99
CA GLU A 166 7.28 14.10 5.45
C GLU A 166 6.99 12.78 6.19
N VAL A 167 8.04 12.06 6.57
CA VAL A 167 7.91 10.86 7.43
C VAL A 167 7.31 11.25 8.78
N THR A 168 7.83 12.26 9.43
CA THR A 168 7.34 12.76 10.72
C THR A 168 5.88 13.18 10.64
N GLU A 169 5.50 13.89 9.59
CA GLU A 169 4.11 14.30 9.35
C GLU A 169 3.19 13.08 9.24
N MET A 170 3.60 12.07 8.47
CA MET A 170 2.83 10.84 8.29
C MET A 170 2.68 10.07 9.62
N GLU A 171 3.76 9.95 10.40
CA GLU A 171 3.73 9.31 11.74
C GLU A 171 2.75 9.99 12.70
N ARG A 172 2.62 11.32 12.61
CA ARG A 172 1.74 12.11 13.48
C ARG A 172 0.28 12.08 13.06
N THR A 173 0.00 11.87 11.77
CA THR A 173 -1.35 11.98 11.20
C THR A 173 -2.01 10.64 10.93
N VAL A 174 -1.24 9.58 10.72
CA VAL A 174 -1.76 8.26 10.36
C VAL A 174 -1.87 7.35 11.58
N ARG A 175 -3.02 6.71 11.75
CA ARG A 175 -3.25 5.64 12.72
C ARG A 175 -2.95 4.30 12.07
N GLY A 176 -1.70 3.95 12.01
CA GLY A 176 -1.21 2.72 11.40
C GLY A 176 0.28 2.61 11.61
N GLU A 177 0.87 1.57 11.06
CA GLU A 177 2.31 1.37 11.09
C GLU A 177 2.97 2.19 9.97
N VAL A 178 3.88 3.11 10.31
CA VAL A 178 4.65 3.90 9.35
C VAL A 178 6.07 3.38 9.30
N ILE A 179 6.46 2.85 8.15
CA ILE A 179 7.78 2.29 7.88
C ILE A 179 8.44 3.14 6.81
N SER A 180 9.66 3.56 7.04
CA SER A 180 10.34 4.51 6.15
C SER A 180 11.80 4.18 5.89
N SER A 181 12.24 4.57 4.71
CA SER A 181 13.65 4.69 4.34
C SER A 181 13.81 6.01 3.60
N THR A 182 14.47 6.96 4.22
CA THR A 182 14.57 8.34 3.74
C THR A 182 15.61 8.50 2.62
N PHE A 183 15.58 9.64 1.94
CA PHE A 183 16.39 9.90 0.74
C PHE A 183 17.91 9.85 0.97
N ASP A 184 18.36 10.04 2.20
CA ASP A 184 19.76 9.95 2.61
C ASP A 184 20.25 8.53 2.88
N GLU A 185 19.36 7.54 2.83
CA GLU A 185 19.72 6.14 2.99
C GLU A 185 20.06 5.49 1.64
N PRO A 186 20.92 4.43 1.61
CA PRO A 186 21.28 3.78 0.36
C PRO A 186 20.15 2.96 -0.24
N ALA A 187 20.17 2.78 -1.56
CA ALA A 187 19.16 2.03 -2.30
C ALA A 187 18.94 0.60 -1.77
N LYS A 188 20.00 -0.07 -1.33
CA LYS A 188 19.93 -1.41 -0.73
C LYS A 188 18.99 -1.45 0.48
N ARG A 189 18.95 -0.36 1.26
CA ARG A 189 18.08 -0.25 2.41
C ARG A 189 16.62 -0.09 2.01
N HIS A 190 16.33 0.71 0.99
CA HIS A 190 14.98 0.85 0.44
C HIS A 190 14.41 -0.51 0.03
N VAL A 191 15.21 -1.29 -0.67
CA VAL A 191 14.84 -2.64 -1.12
C VAL A 191 14.60 -3.58 0.07
N GLN A 192 15.51 -3.60 1.04
CA GLN A 192 15.42 -4.47 2.22
C GLN A 192 14.14 -4.24 3.02
N ILE A 193 13.79 -2.99 3.26
CA ILE A 193 12.57 -2.62 3.99
C ILE A 193 11.32 -3.03 3.25
N ALA A 194 11.26 -2.78 1.95
CA ALA A 194 10.12 -3.18 1.13
C ALA A 194 9.93 -4.71 1.13
N GLU A 195 10.99 -5.47 1.06
CA GLU A 195 10.95 -6.94 1.11
C GLU A 195 10.41 -7.45 2.46
N ILE A 196 10.84 -6.87 3.58
CA ILE A 196 10.34 -7.25 4.90
C ILE A 196 8.85 -6.91 5.05
N VAL A 197 8.43 -5.73 4.62
CA VAL A 197 7.04 -5.29 4.69
C VAL A 197 6.12 -6.21 3.88
N ILE A 198 6.49 -6.55 2.65
CA ILE A 198 5.65 -7.41 1.84
C ILE A 198 5.59 -8.85 2.37
N GLU A 199 6.68 -9.36 2.89
CA GLU A 199 6.70 -10.69 3.51
C GLU A 199 5.85 -10.72 4.79
N LYS A 200 5.90 -9.68 5.62
CA LYS A 200 5.01 -9.53 6.77
C LYS A 200 3.54 -9.53 6.32
N ALA A 201 3.20 -8.75 5.31
CA ALA A 201 1.83 -8.70 4.78
C ALA A 201 1.34 -10.07 4.29
N LYS A 202 2.21 -10.82 3.60
CA LYS A 202 1.88 -12.19 3.17
C LYS A 202 1.62 -13.11 4.35
N ARG A 203 2.43 -13.04 5.40
CA ARG A 203 2.22 -13.86 6.63
C ARG A 203 0.88 -13.56 7.29
N ARG A 204 0.51 -12.28 7.35
CA ARG A 204 -0.79 -11.88 7.91
C ARG A 204 -1.96 -12.31 7.03
N ALA A 205 -1.85 -12.16 5.72
CA ALA A 205 -2.87 -12.61 4.77
C ALA A 205 -3.08 -14.13 4.80
N GLU A 206 -2.02 -14.91 5.00
CA GLU A 206 -2.10 -16.37 5.20
C GLU A 206 -2.97 -16.75 6.41
N GLN A 207 -3.06 -15.88 7.42
CA GLN A 207 -3.91 -16.05 8.61
C GLN A 207 -5.34 -15.52 8.43
N GLY A 208 -5.71 -15.07 7.25
CA GLY A 208 -7.04 -14.49 7.01
C GLY A 208 -7.16 -13.01 7.39
N LYS A 209 -6.07 -12.31 7.65
CA LYS A 209 -6.08 -10.87 7.92
C LYS A 209 -6.09 -10.06 6.63
N ASP A 210 -6.68 -8.87 6.70
CA ASP A 210 -6.70 -7.91 5.61
C ASP A 210 -5.65 -6.84 5.86
N VAL A 211 -4.63 -6.80 4.99
CA VAL A 211 -3.52 -5.85 5.09
C VAL A 211 -3.62 -4.83 3.98
N ILE A 212 -3.45 -3.56 4.33
CA ILE A 212 -3.44 -2.45 3.38
C ILE A 212 -2.09 -1.76 3.45
N ILE A 213 -1.42 -1.68 2.31
CA ILE A 213 -0.13 -0.99 2.17
C ILE A 213 -0.34 0.24 1.30
N LEU A 214 -0.05 1.41 1.86
CA LEU A 214 0.06 2.65 1.12
C LEU A 214 1.54 2.91 0.87
N LEU A 215 1.97 2.81 -0.38
CA LEU A 215 3.37 2.95 -0.78
C LEU A 215 3.61 4.30 -1.46
N ASP A 216 4.48 5.08 -0.92
CA ASP A 216 4.96 6.30 -1.55
C ASP A 216 6.50 6.26 -1.71
N SER A 217 7.03 5.93 -2.85
CA SER A 217 6.39 5.66 -4.13
C SER A 217 6.93 4.38 -4.77
N ILE A 218 6.14 3.77 -5.64
CA ILE A 218 6.59 2.63 -6.45
C ILE A 218 7.69 3.06 -7.44
N THR A 219 7.66 4.29 -7.91
CA THR A 219 8.68 4.85 -8.81
C THR A 219 10.06 4.84 -8.16
N ARG A 220 10.16 5.32 -6.93
CA ARG A 220 11.42 5.37 -6.18
C ARG A 220 11.86 3.98 -5.73
N LEU A 221 10.93 3.11 -5.37
CA LEU A 221 11.24 1.71 -5.08
C LEU A 221 11.82 1.01 -6.32
N ALA A 222 11.22 1.20 -7.49
CA ALA A 222 11.73 0.65 -8.74
C ALA A 222 13.12 1.20 -9.10
N ARG A 223 13.38 2.48 -8.87
CA ARG A 223 14.73 3.06 -9.02
C ARG A 223 15.75 2.41 -8.09
N ALA A 224 15.36 2.14 -6.84
CA ALA A 224 16.23 1.46 -5.88
C ALA A 224 16.56 0.04 -6.33
N TYR A 225 15.59 -0.71 -6.81
CA TYR A 225 15.82 -2.03 -7.40
C TYR A 225 16.72 -1.98 -8.63
N ASN A 226 16.57 -0.96 -9.48
CA ASN A 226 17.44 -0.77 -10.64
C ASN A 226 18.89 -0.52 -10.22
N THR A 227 19.10 0.22 -9.12
CA THR A 227 20.44 0.49 -8.59
C THR A 227 21.12 -0.76 -8.03
N VAL A 228 20.37 -1.62 -7.33
CA VAL A 228 20.94 -2.82 -6.67
C VAL A 228 20.92 -4.08 -7.54
N ALA A 229 20.16 -4.09 -8.62
CA ALA A 229 20.08 -5.24 -9.51
C ALA A 229 21.41 -5.50 -10.22
N PRO A 230 21.83 -6.78 -10.35
CA PRO A 230 22.96 -7.12 -11.21
C PRO A 230 22.66 -6.71 -12.65
N SER A 231 23.67 -6.15 -13.33
CA SER A 231 23.53 -5.77 -14.74
C SER A 231 23.26 -7.01 -15.61
N SER A 232 22.17 -6.96 -16.40
CA SER A 232 21.86 -8.00 -17.39
C SER A 232 22.60 -7.82 -18.71
N GLY A 233 23.27 -6.67 -18.88
CA GLY A 233 23.85 -6.24 -20.16
C GLY A 233 22.81 -5.71 -21.16
N LYS A 234 21.53 -5.70 -20.81
CA LYS A 234 20.43 -5.14 -21.61
C LYS A 234 19.78 -3.99 -20.83
N VAL A 235 19.95 -2.79 -21.33
CA VAL A 235 19.39 -1.58 -20.74
C VAL A 235 18.25 -1.09 -21.62
N LEU A 236 17.06 -0.92 -21.02
CA LEU A 236 15.90 -0.34 -21.68
C LEU A 236 16.06 1.18 -21.81
N THR A 237 15.19 1.80 -22.58
CA THR A 237 15.08 3.28 -22.65
C THR A 237 14.99 3.87 -21.23
N GLY A 238 15.69 4.97 -20.99
CA GLY A 238 15.69 5.64 -19.68
C GLY A 238 16.67 5.06 -18.66
N GLY A 239 17.53 4.10 -19.03
CA GLY A 239 18.55 3.54 -18.15
C GLY A 239 18.05 2.47 -17.19
N VAL A 240 16.90 1.86 -17.47
CA VAL A 240 16.35 0.74 -16.69
C VAL A 240 16.91 -0.57 -17.18
N ASP A 241 17.53 -1.36 -16.30
CA ASP A 241 17.96 -2.71 -16.63
C ASP A 241 16.74 -3.61 -16.90
N ALA A 242 16.84 -4.47 -17.93
CA ALA A 242 15.72 -5.34 -18.35
C ALA A 242 15.18 -6.25 -17.22
N ASN A 243 16.02 -6.62 -16.24
CA ASN A 243 15.64 -7.47 -15.12
C ASN A 243 15.28 -6.70 -13.84
N ALA A 244 15.51 -5.38 -13.81
CA ALA A 244 15.38 -4.57 -12.59
C ALA A 244 13.95 -4.46 -12.09
N LEU A 245 12.95 -4.47 -12.97
CA LEU A 245 11.54 -4.28 -12.60
C LEU A 245 10.81 -5.55 -12.18
N GLN A 246 11.42 -6.71 -12.30
CA GLN A 246 10.78 -7.99 -11.96
C GLN A 246 10.43 -8.08 -10.46
N ARG A 247 11.34 -7.70 -9.58
CA ARG A 247 11.12 -7.73 -8.12
C ARG A 247 10.08 -6.69 -7.66
N PRO A 248 10.14 -5.41 -8.06
CA PRO A 248 9.09 -4.46 -7.72
C PRO A 248 7.72 -4.83 -8.32
N LYS A 249 7.66 -5.47 -9.48
CA LYS A 249 6.41 -6.04 -10.01
C LYS A 249 5.87 -7.17 -9.14
N ARG A 250 6.72 -8.02 -8.59
CA ARG A 250 6.31 -9.06 -7.61
C ARG A 250 5.79 -8.44 -6.32
N PHE A 251 6.42 -7.37 -5.84
CA PHE A 251 5.93 -6.59 -4.70
C PHE A 251 4.51 -6.11 -4.96
N PHE A 252 4.31 -5.37 -6.02
CA PHE A 252 3.00 -4.82 -6.38
C PHE A 252 1.99 -5.91 -6.72
N GLY A 253 2.42 -6.96 -7.40
CA GLY A 253 1.60 -8.11 -7.75
C GLY A 253 1.19 -9.01 -6.57
N ALA A 254 1.77 -8.82 -5.39
CA ALA A 254 1.31 -9.48 -4.17
C ALA A 254 -0.06 -8.98 -3.70
N ALA A 255 -0.49 -7.80 -4.16
CA ALA A 255 -1.83 -7.29 -3.88
C ALA A 255 -2.88 -8.18 -4.56
N ARG A 256 -3.69 -8.84 -3.75
CA ARG A 256 -4.77 -9.74 -4.17
C ARG A 256 -5.75 -10.00 -3.05
N ASN A 257 -6.97 -10.30 -3.43
CA ASN A 257 -7.94 -10.92 -2.56
C ASN A 257 -7.74 -12.45 -2.61
N ILE A 258 -7.96 -13.14 -1.50
CA ILE A 258 -7.67 -14.57 -1.37
C ILE A 258 -8.97 -15.32 -1.06
N GLU A 259 -9.24 -16.40 -1.81
CA GLU A 259 -10.40 -17.27 -1.55
C GLU A 259 -10.31 -17.91 -0.16
N ASN A 260 -11.35 -17.75 0.64
CA ASN A 260 -11.42 -18.25 2.03
C ASN A 260 -10.27 -17.79 2.93
N GLY A 261 -9.65 -16.66 2.61
CA GLY A 261 -8.51 -16.12 3.33
C GLY A 261 -8.60 -14.62 3.52
N GLY A 262 -7.46 -14.02 3.81
CA GLY A 262 -7.30 -12.57 3.92
C GLY A 262 -7.13 -11.88 2.58
N SER A 263 -6.51 -10.70 2.64
CA SER A 263 -6.18 -9.92 1.45
C SER A 263 -4.96 -9.05 1.67
N ILE A 264 -4.31 -8.70 0.57
CA ILE A 264 -3.31 -7.63 0.54
C ILE A 264 -3.79 -6.59 -0.46
N THR A 265 -3.99 -5.37 0.00
CA THR A 265 -4.31 -4.20 -0.81
C THR A 265 -3.07 -3.31 -0.89
N ILE A 266 -2.68 -2.91 -2.09
CA ILE A 266 -1.56 -1.97 -2.29
C ILE A 266 -2.05 -0.80 -3.11
N ILE A 267 -1.98 0.40 -2.54
CA ILE A 267 -2.16 1.66 -3.24
C ILE A 267 -0.79 2.34 -3.29
N ALA A 268 -0.22 2.38 -4.46
CA ALA A 268 1.14 2.90 -4.67
C ALA A 268 1.11 4.18 -5.50
N THR A 269 1.86 5.19 -5.06
CA THR A 269 2.05 6.39 -5.88
C THR A 269 3.02 6.11 -7.01
N ALA A 270 2.65 6.52 -8.21
CA ALA A 270 3.48 6.51 -9.39
C ALA A 270 3.73 7.96 -9.82
N LEU A 271 5.00 8.33 -9.90
CA LEU A 271 5.40 9.71 -10.22
C LEU A 271 5.47 9.89 -11.74
N VAL A 272 4.79 10.92 -12.22
CA VAL A 272 4.75 11.29 -13.64
C VAL A 272 5.15 12.76 -13.80
N GLU A 273 5.45 13.17 -15.04
CA GLU A 273 5.84 14.56 -15.34
C GLU A 273 7.03 15.08 -14.51
N THR A 274 7.93 14.19 -14.16
CA THR A 274 9.13 14.52 -13.37
C THR A 274 10.31 15.01 -14.22
N GLY A 275 10.18 14.94 -15.54
CA GLY A 275 11.28 15.18 -16.49
C GLY A 275 12.24 14.01 -16.64
N SER A 276 12.04 12.92 -15.91
CA SER A 276 12.88 11.72 -15.96
C SER A 276 12.32 10.67 -16.93
N LYS A 277 13.14 10.27 -17.92
CA LYS A 277 12.81 9.16 -18.83
C LYS A 277 12.68 7.83 -18.09
N MET A 278 13.47 7.63 -17.05
CA MET A 278 13.37 6.44 -16.20
C MET A 278 11.99 6.35 -15.55
N ASP A 279 11.47 7.44 -15.02
CA ASP A 279 10.15 7.47 -14.37
C ASP A 279 9.02 7.19 -15.37
N GLU A 280 9.13 7.69 -16.59
CA GLU A 280 8.18 7.40 -17.66
C GLU A 280 8.15 5.89 -17.98
N VAL A 281 9.30 5.26 -18.12
CA VAL A 281 9.41 3.81 -18.35
C VAL A 281 8.83 3.02 -17.18
N ILE A 282 9.18 3.38 -15.95
CA ILE A 282 8.65 2.73 -14.74
C ILE A 282 7.12 2.82 -14.71
N TYR A 283 6.55 3.99 -14.94
CA TYR A 283 5.10 4.16 -14.97
C TYR A 283 4.43 3.27 -16.02
N GLN A 284 4.93 3.27 -17.25
CA GLN A 284 4.38 2.43 -18.32
C GLN A 284 4.41 0.94 -17.97
N GLU A 285 5.48 0.49 -17.33
CA GLU A 285 5.61 -0.91 -16.91
C GLU A 285 4.62 -1.30 -15.80
N PHE A 286 4.32 -0.40 -14.87
CA PHE A 286 3.36 -0.67 -13.79
C PHE A 286 1.90 -0.43 -14.17
N LYS A 287 1.63 0.44 -15.14
CA LYS A 287 0.29 0.74 -15.61
C LYS A 287 -0.50 -0.50 -16.02
N GLY A 288 0.14 -1.44 -16.72
CA GLY A 288 -0.48 -2.70 -17.13
C GLY A 288 -0.66 -3.73 -16.00
N THR A 289 -0.01 -3.53 -14.86
CA THR A 289 -0.04 -4.47 -13.73
C THR A 289 -1.18 -4.15 -12.75
N GLY A 290 -1.55 -2.89 -12.61
CA GLY A 290 -2.61 -2.43 -11.71
C GLY A 290 -4.02 -2.71 -12.23
N ASN A 291 -4.97 -2.72 -11.31
CA ASN A 291 -6.41 -2.87 -11.61
C ASN A 291 -7.27 -1.69 -11.11
N MET A 292 -6.63 -0.62 -10.67
CA MET A 292 -7.24 0.65 -10.29
C MET A 292 -6.24 1.77 -10.56
N GLU A 293 -6.72 2.88 -11.06
CA GLU A 293 -5.93 4.09 -11.25
C GLU A 293 -6.68 5.31 -10.73
N LEU A 294 -6.01 6.12 -9.94
CA LEU A 294 -6.47 7.43 -9.50
C LEU A 294 -5.46 8.46 -10.02
N HIS A 295 -5.86 9.27 -10.99
CA HIS A 295 -5.00 10.26 -11.61
C HIS A 295 -5.16 11.62 -10.97
N LEU A 296 -4.06 12.20 -10.50
CA LEU A 296 -4.00 13.60 -10.10
C LEU A 296 -3.59 14.48 -11.30
N GLU A 297 -4.13 15.68 -11.34
CA GLU A 297 -3.94 16.63 -12.45
C GLU A 297 -3.35 17.93 -11.94
N ARG A 298 -2.17 18.30 -12.48
CA ARG A 298 -1.48 19.53 -12.07
C ARG A 298 -2.30 20.80 -12.33
N ARG A 299 -3.02 20.87 -13.44
CA ARG A 299 -3.88 22.01 -13.78
C ARG A 299 -4.93 22.31 -12.71
N LEU A 300 -5.45 21.27 -12.05
CA LEU A 300 -6.42 21.43 -10.97
C LEU A 300 -5.76 22.04 -9.74
N SER A 301 -4.60 21.54 -9.34
CA SER A 301 -3.88 22.08 -8.18
C SER A 301 -3.41 23.53 -8.39
N GLU A 302 -2.98 23.86 -9.60
CA GLU A 302 -2.63 25.24 -9.97
C GLU A 302 -3.81 26.19 -9.86
N LYS A 303 -5.01 25.70 -10.15
CA LYS A 303 -6.28 26.45 -9.98
C LYS A 303 -6.86 26.36 -8.55
N ARG A 304 -6.16 25.72 -7.63
CA ARG A 304 -6.63 25.51 -6.25
C ARG A 304 -7.93 24.70 -6.15
N ILE A 305 -8.14 23.79 -7.08
CA ILE A 305 -9.24 22.84 -7.07
C ILE A 305 -8.74 21.54 -6.42
N PHE A 306 -9.27 21.22 -5.24
CA PHE A 306 -8.89 20.03 -4.47
C PHE A 306 -10.13 19.22 -4.04
N PRO A 307 -10.08 17.88 -4.10
CA PRO A 307 -8.96 17.07 -4.55
C PRO A 307 -8.67 17.25 -6.06
N ALA A 308 -7.39 17.33 -6.43
CA ALA A 308 -6.96 17.55 -7.81
C ALA A 308 -7.06 16.27 -8.65
N ILE A 309 -8.19 15.61 -8.61
CA ILE A 309 -8.43 14.32 -9.27
C ILE A 309 -8.95 14.54 -10.69
N ASN A 310 -8.26 13.94 -11.66
CA ASN A 310 -8.76 13.81 -13.02
C ASN A 310 -9.81 12.69 -13.05
N ILE A 311 -11.08 13.08 -12.99
CA ILE A 311 -12.19 12.15 -12.83
C ILE A 311 -12.31 11.21 -14.03
N ASN A 312 -12.23 11.74 -15.24
CA ASN A 312 -12.41 10.94 -16.45
C ASN A 312 -11.24 9.97 -16.75
N ALA A 313 -10.05 10.25 -16.21
CA ALA A 313 -8.88 9.37 -16.35
C ALA A 313 -8.79 8.30 -15.24
N SER A 314 -9.59 8.43 -14.20
CA SER A 314 -9.56 7.54 -13.04
C SER A 314 -10.62 6.45 -13.13
N GLY A 315 -10.36 5.29 -12.53
CA GLY A 315 -11.31 4.19 -12.52
C GLY A 315 -10.78 2.92 -11.88
N THR A 316 -11.68 1.99 -11.65
CA THR A 316 -11.38 0.67 -11.09
C THR A 316 -11.94 -0.41 -12.00
N ARG A 317 -11.12 -1.41 -12.32
CA ARG A 317 -11.56 -2.58 -13.08
C ARG A 317 -12.44 -3.47 -12.21
N ARG A 318 -13.48 -4.05 -12.82
CA ARG A 318 -14.37 -4.98 -12.16
C ARG A 318 -15.04 -4.41 -10.90
N GLU A 319 -15.34 -3.12 -10.91
CA GLU A 319 -16.03 -2.45 -9.80
C GLU A 319 -17.42 -3.03 -9.48
N GLU A 320 -18.05 -3.67 -10.48
CA GLU A 320 -19.33 -4.36 -10.32
C GLU A 320 -19.30 -5.51 -9.30
N LEU A 321 -18.13 -6.06 -9.02
CA LEU A 321 -17.96 -7.13 -8.03
C LEU A 321 -18.05 -6.66 -6.58
N MET A 322 -17.89 -5.37 -6.34
CA MET A 322 -17.86 -4.77 -5.00
C MET A 322 -18.83 -3.60 -4.82
N THR A 323 -19.71 -3.40 -5.77
CA THR A 323 -20.71 -2.32 -5.75
C THR A 323 -22.07 -2.94 -6.05
N ASP A 324 -23.11 -2.59 -5.27
CA ASP A 324 -24.44 -3.07 -5.55
C ASP A 324 -24.99 -2.51 -6.89
N GLU A 325 -25.94 -3.21 -7.48
CA GLU A 325 -26.43 -2.89 -8.82
C GLU A 325 -27.05 -1.47 -8.91
N GLN A 326 -27.76 -1.04 -7.86
CA GLN A 326 -28.42 0.27 -7.86
C GLN A 326 -27.40 1.40 -7.78
N GLU A 327 -26.41 1.28 -6.91
CA GLU A 327 -25.31 2.24 -6.79
C GLU A 327 -24.48 2.27 -8.07
N LEU A 328 -24.18 1.12 -8.66
CA LEU A 328 -23.43 0.99 -9.90
C LEU A 328 -24.13 1.72 -11.06
N GLN A 329 -25.42 1.58 -11.19
CA GLN A 329 -26.20 2.30 -12.20
C GLN A 329 -26.13 3.82 -12.00
N LYS A 330 -26.21 4.28 -10.76
CA LYS A 330 -26.08 5.72 -10.43
C LYS A 330 -24.68 6.24 -10.77
N MET A 331 -23.64 5.47 -10.47
CA MET A 331 -22.26 5.81 -10.82
C MET A 331 -22.07 5.89 -12.34
N TRP A 332 -22.64 4.99 -13.09
CA TRP A 332 -22.57 5.01 -14.56
C TRP A 332 -23.31 6.21 -15.18
N ILE A 333 -24.45 6.58 -14.62
CA ILE A 333 -25.17 7.79 -15.03
C ILE A 333 -24.34 9.03 -14.77
N LEU A 334 -23.72 9.12 -13.58
CA LEU A 334 -22.82 10.21 -13.21
C LEU A 334 -21.65 10.32 -14.21
N ARG A 335 -21.02 9.20 -14.54
CA ARG A 335 -19.93 9.19 -15.53
C ARG A 335 -20.36 9.65 -16.92
N LYS A 336 -21.55 9.29 -17.36
CA LYS A 336 -22.10 9.79 -18.63
C LYS A 336 -22.27 11.31 -18.63
N ILE A 337 -22.62 11.89 -17.48
CA ILE A 337 -22.73 13.36 -17.32
C ILE A 337 -21.35 14.01 -17.35
N LEU A 338 -20.38 13.41 -16.68
CA LEU A 338 -19.02 13.97 -16.54
C LEU A 338 -18.12 13.77 -17.76
N HIS A 339 -18.34 12.70 -18.52
CA HIS A 339 -17.48 12.32 -19.64
C HIS A 339 -17.30 13.39 -20.73
N PRO A 340 -18.34 14.12 -21.16
CA PRO A 340 -18.21 15.20 -22.15
C PRO A 340 -17.48 16.45 -21.63
N MET A 341 -17.35 16.60 -20.30
CA MET A 341 -16.72 17.76 -19.68
C MET A 341 -15.18 17.62 -19.75
N ASP A 342 -14.49 18.76 -19.85
CA ASP A 342 -13.05 18.76 -19.69
C ASP A 342 -12.63 18.44 -18.23
N THR A 343 -11.34 18.24 -18.01
CA THR A 343 -10.82 17.86 -16.70
C THR A 343 -11.20 18.84 -15.59
N VAL A 344 -11.14 20.13 -15.86
CA VAL A 344 -11.45 21.19 -14.88
C VAL A 344 -12.96 21.26 -14.62
N GLU A 345 -13.76 21.28 -15.67
CA GLU A 345 -15.22 21.30 -15.57
C GLU A 345 -15.77 20.11 -14.79
N ALA A 346 -15.27 18.90 -15.10
CA ALA A 346 -15.73 17.68 -14.43
C ALA A 346 -15.41 17.71 -12.92
N ALA A 347 -14.20 18.11 -12.55
CA ALA A 347 -13.79 18.20 -11.16
C ALA A 347 -14.57 19.28 -10.39
N GLU A 348 -14.69 20.47 -10.94
CA GLU A 348 -15.48 21.57 -10.34
C GLU A 348 -16.94 21.18 -10.17
N PHE A 349 -17.55 20.63 -11.21
CA PHE A 349 -18.95 20.20 -11.17
C PHE A 349 -19.19 19.18 -10.04
N LEU A 350 -18.38 18.13 -9.98
CA LEU A 350 -18.56 17.08 -8.97
C LEU A 350 -18.32 17.61 -7.56
N ILE A 351 -17.23 18.33 -7.33
CA ILE A 351 -16.87 18.86 -6.01
C ILE A 351 -17.96 19.84 -5.50
N GLU A 352 -18.43 20.75 -6.35
CA GLU A 352 -19.49 21.68 -5.98
C GLU A 352 -20.78 20.96 -5.60
N ARG A 353 -21.18 19.97 -6.38
CA ARG A 353 -22.40 19.19 -6.11
C ARG A 353 -22.29 18.39 -4.82
N LEU A 354 -21.13 17.81 -4.52
CA LEU A 354 -20.90 17.05 -3.30
C LEU A 354 -20.99 17.92 -2.04
N ARG A 355 -20.65 19.19 -2.13
CA ARG A 355 -20.74 20.15 -1.00
C ARG A 355 -22.15 20.35 -0.48
N PHE A 356 -23.18 20.12 -1.29
CA PHE A 356 -24.58 20.26 -0.90
C PHE A 356 -25.17 19.02 -0.24
N SER A 357 -24.39 17.98 -0.04
CA SER A 357 -24.80 16.74 0.60
C SER A 357 -23.73 16.25 1.56
N LYS A 358 -24.10 15.43 2.53
CA LYS A 358 -23.15 14.84 3.49
C LYS A 358 -22.62 13.49 3.04
N THR A 359 -23.43 12.77 2.25
CA THR A 359 -23.13 11.42 1.79
C THR A 359 -23.31 11.30 0.28
N ASN A 360 -22.69 10.27 -0.32
CA ASN A 360 -22.88 9.97 -1.73
C ASN A 360 -24.33 9.54 -2.04
N ASP A 361 -24.99 8.87 -1.11
CA ASP A 361 -26.41 8.53 -1.26
C ASP A 361 -27.30 9.77 -1.31
N GLU A 362 -27.10 10.72 -0.42
CA GLU A 362 -27.80 12.03 -0.46
C GLU A 362 -27.52 12.79 -1.78
N PHE A 363 -26.27 12.75 -2.24
CA PHE A 363 -25.89 13.34 -3.52
C PHE A 363 -26.68 12.71 -4.68
N PHE A 364 -26.73 11.39 -4.77
CA PHE A 364 -27.48 10.70 -5.79
C PHE A 364 -28.99 10.97 -5.72
N ASP A 365 -29.55 11.06 -4.54
CA ASP A 365 -30.97 11.39 -4.35
C ASP A 365 -31.28 12.83 -4.82
N SER A 366 -30.36 13.77 -4.60
CA SER A 366 -30.49 15.14 -5.10
C SER A 366 -30.50 15.23 -6.63
N MET A 367 -29.83 14.30 -7.30
CA MET A 367 -29.82 14.24 -8.77
C MET A 367 -31.17 13.78 -9.34
N LYS A 368 -31.96 13.00 -8.60
CA LYS A 368 -33.30 12.53 -9.02
C LYS A 368 -34.36 13.62 -8.96
N GLN A 369 -34.20 14.61 -8.08
CA GLN A 369 -35.20 15.63 -7.80
C GLN A 369 -35.24 16.79 -8.84
N LYS A 370 -34.31 16.81 -9.78
CA LYS A 370 -34.26 17.79 -10.87
C LYS A 370 -34.80 17.21 -12.17
N LYS A 371 -36.08 16.80 -12.19
CA LYS A 371 -36.88 16.61 -13.41
C LYS A 371 -37.90 17.71 -13.55
#